data_b6e5fe54d294a228c27687c893293d93
#
_entry.id   b6e5fe54d294a228c27687c893293d93
#
_cell.length_a   1.000
_cell.length_b   1.000
_cell.length_c   1.000
_cell.angle_alpha   90.00
_cell.angle_beta   90.00
_cell.angle_gamma   90.00
#
_symmetry.space_group_name_H-M   'P 1'
#
loop_
_entity.id
_entity.type
_entity.pdbx_description
1 polymer ?
#
loop_
_entity_poly.entity_id
_entity_poly.type
_entity_poly.pdbx_seq_one_letter_code
_entity_poly.pdbx_strand_id
1 'polypeptide(L)'
;TPIASRPEFDVVVVGGGAAGLWTALRAAELGGRVCLISRTPLSESASFWAQGGLAAALEPDDSPSAHAADTIAAGRGLCRPSAVRVLTDEAPAAVRDLQARGVVFDLDHEGRLALGLEGGHSARRIVHSGGSATGHELTLKLSAMVAAADQIEVMERTSALALWSDGERCQGVHADSGPIAAAATVLATGGAAALWRRTTNPRGAIGAGMVLASAAGADLTDLEFCQFHPTALYRPGTPYDGKLITEAIRGEGAPLLDARGDRFTDELAPRDAVTRAILAQMRTEGTESVALDLREIDPARFPNVFASLEKAGLDPRAEPVPVSPASHYMMGGVAVDLDGRSSLPGLLAVGECSCTGLHGANRLASNSLSECFVFGNRAAGAAVTEAGAAGRPAEPSWRFEPPSTETRDAVWRYAGPVRNADDLARLISSPYPLARAIATSALDRRESRGGHLRADAPDTDPALDGVHVVVEPAGGARHEIWD
;
A
#
# COMPACT_ATOMS: atom_id res chain seq x y z
N THR A 1 29.75 -26.45 -21.89
CA THR A 1 28.60 -25.67 -21.36
C THR A 1 28.52 -25.95 -19.87
N PRO A 2 28.65 -24.94 -18.96
CA PRO A 2 28.45 -25.19 -17.56
C PRO A 2 27.01 -25.68 -17.37
N ILE A 3 26.83 -26.78 -16.64
CA ILE A 3 25.51 -27.26 -16.22
C ILE A 3 24.96 -26.20 -15.32
N ALA A 4 23.85 -25.57 -15.71
CA ALA A 4 23.12 -24.63 -14.84
C ALA A 4 22.73 -25.40 -13.57
N SER A 5 23.20 -24.96 -12.42
CA SER A 5 22.83 -25.54 -11.13
C SER A 5 21.38 -25.19 -10.82
N ARG A 6 20.67 -26.13 -10.20
CA ARG A 6 19.34 -25.83 -9.65
C ARG A 6 19.49 -24.65 -8.66
N PRO A 7 18.58 -23.65 -8.67
CA PRO A 7 18.62 -22.58 -7.70
C PRO A 7 18.49 -23.11 -6.27
N GLU A 8 19.03 -22.37 -5.32
CA GLU A 8 19.04 -22.75 -3.90
C GLU A 8 17.61 -22.82 -3.34
N PHE A 9 16.76 -21.89 -3.76
CA PHE A 9 15.35 -21.82 -3.39
C PHE A 9 14.46 -21.87 -4.64
N ASP A 10 13.25 -22.37 -4.50
CA ASP A 10 12.23 -22.24 -5.53
C ASP A 10 11.69 -20.81 -5.57
N VAL A 11 11.50 -20.20 -4.39
CA VAL A 11 10.98 -18.84 -4.25
C VAL A 11 11.79 -18.04 -3.22
N VAL A 12 12.22 -16.85 -3.59
CA VAL A 12 12.64 -15.85 -2.59
C VAL A 12 11.57 -14.76 -2.46
N VAL A 13 11.13 -14.49 -1.23
CA VAL A 13 10.16 -13.41 -0.91
C VAL A 13 10.91 -12.30 -0.20
N VAL A 14 10.79 -11.07 -0.71
CA VAL A 14 11.44 -9.88 -0.15
C VAL A 14 10.40 -9.00 0.53
N GLY A 15 10.38 -9.03 1.87
CA GLY A 15 9.49 -8.24 2.70
C GLY A 15 8.66 -9.08 3.67
N GLY A 16 8.75 -8.78 4.97
CA GLY A 16 8.07 -9.47 6.08
C GLY A 16 6.71 -8.84 6.46
N GLY A 17 6.03 -8.15 5.54
CA GLY A 17 4.67 -7.66 5.75
C GLY A 17 3.60 -8.72 5.49
N ALA A 18 2.31 -8.38 5.66
CA ALA A 18 1.19 -9.32 5.49
C ALA A 18 1.24 -10.06 4.15
N ALA A 19 1.47 -9.34 3.04
CA ALA A 19 1.58 -9.94 1.71
C ALA A 19 2.75 -10.93 1.60
N GLY A 20 3.93 -10.56 2.14
CA GLY A 20 5.12 -11.42 2.06
C GLY A 20 5.02 -12.67 2.95
N LEU A 21 4.57 -12.50 4.20
CA LEU A 21 4.34 -13.62 5.12
C LEU A 21 3.33 -14.61 4.53
N TRP A 22 2.22 -14.10 4.00
CA TRP A 22 1.19 -14.93 3.39
C TRP A 22 1.69 -15.65 2.14
N THR A 23 2.34 -14.92 1.23
CA THR A 23 2.90 -15.52 0.01
C THR A 23 3.93 -16.63 0.32
N ALA A 24 4.81 -16.38 1.31
CA ALA A 24 5.79 -17.38 1.75
C ALA A 24 5.13 -18.65 2.30
N LEU A 25 4.11 -18.48 3.18
CA LEU A 25 3.34 -19.61 3.72
C LEU A 25 2.65 -20.40 2.61
N ARG A 26 1.96 -19.73 1.70
CA ARG A 26 1.25 -20.39 0.60
C ARG A 26 2.19 -21.09 -0.37
N ALA A 27 3.34 -20.48 -0.71
CA ALA A 27 4.35 -21.11 -1.54
C ALA A 27 4.94 -22.38 -0.90
N ALA A 28 5.21 -22.35 0.41
CA ALA A 28 5.68 -23.51 1.16
C ALA A 28 4.64 -24.62 1.21
N GLU A 29 3.37 -24.31 1.44
CA GLU A 29 2.26 -25.30 1.41
C GLU A 29 2.08 -25.96 0.03
N LEU A 30 2.42 -25.25 -1.04
CA LEU A 30 2.45 -25.79 -2.40
C LEU A 30 3.71 -26.60 -2.70
N GLY A 31 4.57 -26.83 -1.70
CA GLY A 31 5.78 -27.63 -1.79
C GLY A 31 7.03 -26.88 -2.22
N GLY A 32 6.97 -25.54 -2.34
CA GLY A 32 8.12 -24.71 -2.67
C GLY A 32 9.09 -24.58 -1.49
N ARG A 33 10.38 -24.59 -1.78
CA ARG A 33 11.42 -24.21 -0.83
C ARG A 33 11.61 -22.70 -0.87
N VAL A 34 11.31 -22.02 0.25
CA VAL A 34 11.17 -20.57 0.30
C VAL A 34 12.25 -19.93 1.16
N CYS A 35 12.84 -18.82 0.69
CA CYS A 35 13.61 -17.90 1.51
C CYS A 35 12.79 -16.61 1.72
N LEU A 36 12.55 -16.22 2.96
CA LEU A 36 11.90 -14.96 3.29
C LEU A 36 12.92 -13.98 3.86
N ILE A 37 13.13 -12.88 3.17
CA ILE A 37 14.05 -11.81 3.56
C ILE A 37 13.27 -10.65 4.18
N SER A 38 13.64 -10.23 5.38
CA SER A 38 13.05 -9.06 6.05
C SER A 38 14.14 -8.14 6.58
N ARG A 39 14.05 -6.85 6.24
CA ARG A 39 14.98 -5.82 6.74
C ARG A 39 14.83 -5.58 8.25
N THR A 40 13.64 -5.80 8.79
CA THR A 40 13.31 -5.70 10.22
C THR A 40 12.92 -7.08 10.74
N PRO A 41 12.84 -7.27 12.07
CA PRO A 41 12.13 -8.41 12.62
C PRO A 41 10.73 -8.54 12.01
N LEU A 42 10.23 -9.75 11.82
CA LEU A 42 8.93 -10.00 11.20
C LEU A 42 7.78 -9.27 11.92
N SER A 43 7.91 -9.12 13.23
CA SER A 43 6.95 -8.41 14.08
C SER A 43 6.97 -6.87 13.94
N GLU A 44 7.86 -6.28 13.12
CA GLU A 44 8.04 -4.83 12.99
C GLU A 44 7.76 -4.30 11.58
N SER A 45 6.96 -5.01 10.80
CA SER A 45 6.59 -4.60 9.43
C SER A 45 5.62 -3.42 9.41
N ALA A 46 5.46 -2.77 8.25
CA ALA A 46 4.43 -1.72 8.07
C ALA A 46 3.01 -2.25 8.33
N SER A 47 2.73 -3.50 7.98
CA SER A 47 1.45 -4.15 8.24
C SER A 47 1.11 -4.27 9.72
N PHE A 48 2.11 -4.40 10.59
CA PHE A 48 1.95 -4.41 12.05
C PHE A 48 1.22 -3.15 12.56
N TRP A 49 1.42 -2.00 11.93
CA TRP A 49 0.82 -0.73 12.31
C TRP A 49 -0.54 -0.46 11.64
N ALA A 50 -1.04 -1.38 10.81
CA ALA A 50 -2.31 -1.21 10.12
C ALA A 50 -3.48 -1.23 11.11
N GLN A 51 -4.23 -0.13 11.17
CA GLN A 51 -5.39 0.06 12.04
C GLN A 51 -6.71 -0.36 11.39
N GLY A 52 -6.76 -0.39 10.04
CA GLY A 52 -7.92 -0.82 9.26
C GLY A 52 -8.12 -2.33 9.29
N GLY A 53 -9.22 -2.78 8.68
CA GLY A 53 -9.57 -4.19 8.59
C GLY A 53 -9.37 -4.79 7.20
N LEU A 54 -10.02 -5.93 6.98
CA LEU A 54 -10.13 -6.59 5.68
C LEU A 54 -11.55 -6.40 5.14
N ALA A 55 -11.66 -5.87 3.92
CA ALA A 55 -12.95 -5.78 3.24
C ALA A 55 -13.29 -7.12 2.58
N ALA A 56 -14.45 -7.69 2.93
CA ALA A 56 -14.98 -8.91 2.33
C ALA A 56 -16.50 -8.96 2.50
N ALA A 57 -17.24 -9.33 1.45
CA ALA A 57 -18.68 -9.51 1.50
C ALA A 57 -19.01 -10.87 2.14
N LEU A 58 -19.38 -10.87 3.43
CA LEU A 58 -19.55 -12.08 4.25
C LEU A 58 -21.01 -12.30 4.68
N GLU A 59 -21.82 -11.23 4.73
CA GLU A 59 -23.20 -11.29 5.18
C GLU A 59 -24.18 -11.55 4.01
N PRO A 60 -25.35 -12.13 4.30
CA PRO A 60 -26.35 -12.46 3.26
C PRO A 60 -26.95 -11.25 2.51
N ASP A 61 -26.90 -10.06 3.11
CA ASP A 61 -27.38 -8.80 2.55
C ASP A 61 -26.29 -8.00 1.81
N ASP A 62 -25.07 -8.54 1.76
CA ASP A 62 -23.96 -8.02 0.96
C ASP A 62 -23.54 -9.02 -0.13
N SER A 63 -22.76 -8.58 -1.10
CA SER A 63 -22.30 -9.45 -2.19
C SER A 63 -20.94 -9.01 -2.75
N PRO A 64 -20.17 -9.94 -3.34
CA PRO A 64 -18.96 -9.59 -4.11
C PRO A 64 -19.23 -8.54 -5.18
N SER A 65 -20.41 -8.57 -5.83
CA SER A 65 -20.79 -7.59 -6.85
C SER A 65 -21.03 -6.19 -6.27
N ALA A 66 -21.65 -6.08 -5.09
CA ALA A 66 -21.79 -4.80 -4.38
C ALA A 66 -20.43 -4.26 -3.94
N HIS A 67 -19.53 -5.10 -3.40
CA HIS A 67 -18.18 -4.75 -3.08
C HIS A 67 -17.39 -4.29 -4.33
N ALA A 68 -17.56 -4.97 -5.47
CA ALA A 68 -16.95 -4.58 -6.73
C ALA A 68 -17.46 -3.21 -7.21
N ALA A 69 -18.75 -2.94 -7.11
CA ALA A 69 -19.34 -1.64 -7.48
C ALA A 69 -18.73 -0.50 -6.64
N ASP A 70 -18.63 -0.67 -5.32
CA ASP A 70 -18.00 0.32 -4.43
C ASP A 70 -16.52 0.53 -4.78
N THR A 71 -15.78 -0.55 -5.07
CA THR A 71 -14.35 -0.49 -5.46
C THR A 71 -14.18 0.28 -6.77
N ILE A 72 -14.98 0.00 -7.80
CA ILE A 72 -14.95 0.69 -9.09
C ILE A 72 -15.31 2.17 -8.93
N ALA A 73 -16.33 2.48 -8.14
CA ALA A 73 -16.73 3.86 -7.87
C ALA A 73 -15.62 4.65 -7.17
N ALA A 74 -14.95 4.04 -6.17
CA ALA A 74 -13.83 4.65 -5.48
C ALA A 74 -12.63 4.89 -6.40
N GLY A 75 -12.37 4.01 -7.35
CA GLY A 75 -11.22 4.05 -8.27
C GLY A 75 -11.33 5.06 -9.40
N ARG A 76 -12.42 5.81 -9.46
CA ARG A 76 -12.57 7.00 -10.34
C ARG A 76 -12.36 6.72 -11.84
N GLY A 77 -12.90 5.62 -12.34
CA GLY A 77 -12.84 5.27 -13.77
C GLY A 77 -11.49 4.68 -14.23
N LEU A 78 -10.64 4.25 -13.30
CA LEU A 78 -9.32 3.71 -13.62
C LEU A 78 -9.10 2.28 -13.09
N CYS A 79 -10.05 1.69 -12.39
CA CYS A 79 -9.90 0.31 -11.96
C CYS A 79 -9.82 -0.65 -13.15
N ARG A 80 -8.96 -1.66 -13.03
CA ARG A 80 -8.97 -2.85 -13.88
C ARG A 80 -10.12 -3.77 -13.45
N PRO A 81 -11.19 -3.95 -14.25
CA PRO A 81 -12.37 -4.70 -13.82
C PRO A 81 -12.10 -6.15 -13.44
N SER A 82 -11.17 -6.83 -14.14
CA SER A 82 -10.78 -8.20 -13.81
C SER A 82 -10.08 -8.30 -12.45
N ALA A 83 -9.22 -7.32 -12.09
CA ALA A 83 -8.57 -7.27 -10.77
C ALA A 83 -9.58 -7.02 -9.64
N VAL A 84 -10.57 -6.16 -9.89
CA VAL A 84 -11.64 -5.91 -8.93
C VAL A 84 -12.46 -7.18 -8.68
N ARG A 85 -12.87 -7.89 -9.75
CA ARG A 85 -13.59 -9.18 -9.61
C ARG A 85 -12.78 -10.20 -8.84
N VAL A 86 -11.51 -10.38 -9.16
CA VAL A 86 -10.62 -11.30 -8.44
C VAL A 86 -10.62 -10.99 -6.94
N LEU A 87 -10.38 -9.72 -6.56
CA LEU A 87 -10.40 -9.35 -5.15
C LEU A 87 -11.73 -9.68 -4.49
N THR A 88 -12.83 -9.19 -5.06
CA THR A 88 -14.13 -9.24 -4.39
C THR A 88 -14.72 -10.64 -4.32
N ASP A 89 -14.45 -11.47 -5.31
CA ASP A 89 -14.88 -12.87 -5.33
C ASP A 89 -14.05 -13.75 -4.38
N GLU A 90 -12.74 -13.50 -4.25
CA GLU A 90 -11.84 -14.33 -3.45
C GLU A 90 -11.67 -13.83 -2.00
N ALA A 91 -11.93 -12.56 -1.69
CA ALA A 91 -11.76 -12.01 -0.32
C ALA A 91 -12.56 -12.76 0.76
N PRO A 92 -13.83 -13.18 0.55
CA PRO A 92 -14.54 -13.98 1.54
C PRO A 92 -13.87 -15.31 1.89
N ALA A 93 -13.28 -15.97 0.90
CA ALA A 93 -12.53 -17.22 1.11
C ALA A 93 -11.22 -16.95 1.86
N ALA A 94 -10.54 -15.86 1.56
CA ALA A 94 -9.31 -15.47 2.26
C ALA A 94 -9.57 -15.20 3.75
N VAL A 95 -10.65 -14.52 4.12
CA VAL A 95 -11.04 -14.29 5.52
C VAL A 95 -11.31 -15.62 6.24
N ARG A 96 -12.07 -16.54 5.61
CA ARG A 96 -12.35 -17.87 6.19
C ARG A 96 -11.09 -18.71 6.36
N ASP A 97 -10.14 -18.65 5.42
CA ASP A 97 -8.85 -19.36 5.53
C ASP A 97 -8.02 -18.80 6.70
N LEU A 98 -7.98 -17.49 6.90
CA LEU A 98 -7.33 -16.86 8.06
C LEU A 98 -7.97 -17.33 9.37
N GLN A 99 -9.31 -17.39 9.47
CA GLN A 99 -10.02 -17.90 10.62
C GLN A 99 -9.68 -19.39 10.90
N ALA A 100 -9.69 -20.22 9.85
CA ALA A 100 -9.36 -21.63 9.96
C ALA A 100 -7.93 -21.87 10.48
N ARG A 101 -7.01 -20.93 10.21
CA ARG A 101 -5.62 -20.92 10.72
C ARG A 101 -5.49 -20.32 12.11
N GLY A 102 -6.61 -19.92 12.73
CA GLY A 102 -6.66 -19.42 14.09
C GLY A 102 -6.37 -17.92 14.22
N VAL A 103 -6.59 -17.13 13.16
CA VAL A 103 -6.73 -15.68 13.30
C VAL A 103 -8.08 -15.40 13.97
N VAL A 104 -8.06 -14.63 15.04
CA VAL A 104 -9.28 -14.28 15.81
C VAL A 104 -9.75 -12.91 15.34
N PHE A 105 -10.92 -12.86 14.71
CA PHE A 105 -11.59 -11.61 14.37
C PHE A 105 -12.59 -11.21 15.44
N ASP A 106 -12.90 -9.93 15.52
CA ASP A 106 -13.81 -9.37 16.49
C ASP A 106 -15.24 -9.88 16.24
N LEU A 107 -15.95 -10.20 17.34
CA LEU A 107 -17.31 -10.69 17.29
C LEU A 107 -18.28 -9.70 17.92
N ASP A 108 -19.51 -9.67 17.41
CA ASP A 108 -20.64 -8.96 18.02
C ASP A 108 -21.18 -9.70 19.26
N HIS A 109 -22.18 -9.12 19.92
CA HIS A 109 -22.81 -9.69 21.11
C HIS A 109 -23.55 -11.00 20.86
N GLU A 110 -23.82 -11.34 19.59
CA GLU A 110 -24.44 -12.61 19.17
C GLU A 110 -23.40 -13.66 18.75
N GLY A 111 -22.11 -13.33 18.80
CA GLY A 111 -21.00 -14.21 18.42
C GLY A 111 -20.76 -14.30 16.91
N ARG A 112 -21.32 -13.38 16.11
CA ARG A 112 -21.04 -13.24 14.67
C ARG A 112 -19.91 -12.25 14.47
N LEU A 113 -19.32 -12.23 13.27
CA LEU A 113 -18.29 -11.24 12.95
C LEU A 113 -18.82 -9.80 13.11
N ALA A 114 -18.10 -9.00 13.90
CA ALA A 114 -18.41 -7.58 14.05
C ALA A 114 -17.91 -6.81 12.83
N LEU A 115 -18.81 -6.50 11.90
CA LEU A 115 -18.44 -5.82 10.65
C LEU A 115 -18.50 -4.31 10.77
N GLY A 116 -17.40 -3.64 10.41
CA GLY A 116 -17.28 -2.19 10.33
C GLY A 116 -17.82 -1.61 9.02
N LEU A 117 -18.08 -0.30 9.03
CA LEU A 117 -18.36 0.52 7.86
C LEU A 117 -17.28 1.59 7.75
N GLU A 118 -16.67 1.70 6.57
CA GLU A 118 -15.69 2.74 6.26
C GLU A 118 -16.14 3.54 5.02
N GLY A 119 -15.55 4.72 4.81
CA GLY A 119 -15.97 5.63 3.74
C GLY A 119 -15.88 5.01 2.35
N GLY A 120 -16.90 5.22 1.53
CA GLY A 120 -17.04 4.67 0.18
C GLY A 120 -17.65 3.28 0.11
N HIS A 121 -17.86 2.59 1.24
CA HIS A 121 -18.59 1.31 1.26
C HIS A 121 -20.09 1.50 1.40
N SER A 122 -20.88 0.77 0.60
CA SER A 122 -22.34 0.76 0.66
C SER A 122 -22.89 -0.20 1.72
N ALA A 123 -22.07 -1.11 2.26
CA ALA A 123 -22.45 -2.10 3.27
C ALA A 123 -21.34 -2.28 4.33
N ARG A 124 -21.74 -2.79 5.50
CA ARG A 124 -20.80 -3.20 6.53
C ARG A 124 -20.09 -4.49 6.09
N ARG A 125 -18.80 -4.42 5.79
CA ARG A 125 -18.01 -5.58 5.33
C ARG A 125 -16.58 -5.61 5.82
N ILE A 126 -16.22 -4.72 6.75
CA ILE A 126 -14.85 -4.62 7.22
C ILE A 126 -14.67 -5.49 8.45
N VAL A 127 -13.85 -6.52 8.33
CA VAL A 127 -13.50 -7.44 9.43
C VAL A 127 -12.31 -6.88 10.18
N HIS A 128 -12.40 -6.78 11.50
CA HIS A 128 -11.34 -6.30 12.38
C HIS A 128 -10.85 -7.41 13.33
N SER A 129 -9.65 -7.23 13.86
CA SER A 129 -9.06 -8.06 14.91
C SER A 129 -8.45 -7.15 15.97
N GLY A 130 -8.87 -7.31 17.24
CA GLY A 130 -8.42 -6.44 18.33
C GLY A 130 -8.80 -4.97 18.15
N GLY A 131 -9.96 -4.68 17.58
CA GLY A 131 -10.44 -3.34 17.27
C GLY A 131 -9.58 -2.65 16.20
N SER A 132 -8.81 -1.64 16.60
CA SER A 132 -7.88 -0.91 15.70
C SER A 132 -6.47 -1.52 15.62
N ALA A 133 -6.32 -2.82 15.93
CA ALA A 133 -5.03 -3.53 15.97
C ALA A 133 -4.95 -4.68 14.96
N THR A 134 -5.77 -4.67 13.91
CA THR A 134 -5.89 -5.78 12.95
C THR A 134 -4.54 -6.17 12.36
N GLY A 135 -3.72 -5.22 11.97
CA GLY A 135 -2.41 -5.50 11.41
C GLY A 135 -1.44 -6.15 12.40
N HIS A 136 -1.49 -5.74 13.68
CA HIS A 136 -0.72 -6.33 14.77
C HIS A 136 -1.05 -7.81 14.94
N GLU A 137 -2.34 -8.14 15.12
CA GLU A 137 -2.80 -9.52 15.36
C GLU A 137 -2.48 -10.44 14.17
N LEU A 138 -2.74 -9.97 12.96
CA LEU A 138 -2.40 -10.69 11.73
C LEU A 138 -0.90 -10.94 11.61
N THR A 139 -0.07 -9.90 11.82
CA THR A 139 1.38 -10.02 11.66
C THR A 139 1.97 -10.97 12.67
N LEU A 140 1.57 -10.92 13.95
CA LEU A 140 2.04 -11.84 14.98
C LEU A 140 1.67 -13.29 14.65
N LYS A 141 0.43 -13.54 14.26
CA LYS A 141 -0.04 -14.89 13.92
C LYS A 141 0.69 -15.45 12.70
N LEU A 142 0.79 -14.68 11.63
CA LEU A 142 1.47 -15.09 10.40
C LEU A 142 2.97 -15.30 10.62
N SER A 143 3.63 -14.42 11.39
CA SER A 143 5.05 -14.57 11.73
C SER A 143 5.32 -15.88 12.52
N ALA A 144 4.44 -16.23 13.47
CA ALA A 144 4.55 -17.48 14.20
C ALA A 144 4.38 -18.70 13.28
N MET A 145 3.46 -18.65 12.31
CA MET A 145 3.25 -19.71 11.33
C MET A 145 4.45 -19.86 10.39
N VAL A 146 5.01 -18.75 9.92
CA VAL A 146 6.22 -18.73 9.07
C VAL A 146 7.40 -19.34 9.82
N ALA A 147 7.60 -18.95 11.09
CA ALA A 147 8.70 -19.47 11.91
C ALA A 147 8.57 -20.98 12.22
N ALA A 148 7.36 -21.53 12.17
CA ALA A 148 7.09 -22.96 12.38
C ALA A 148 7.13 -23.81 11.10
N ALA A 149 7.30 -23.20 9.93
CA ALA A 149 7.27 -23.90 8.65
C ALA A 149 8.69 -24.33 8.20
N ASP A 150 8.97 -25.63 8.20
CA ASP A 150 10.28 -26.19 7.85
C ASP A 150 10.76 -25.85 6.43
N GLN A 151 9.83 -25.56 5.51
CA GLN A 151 10.14 -25.18 4.13
C GLN A 151 10.53 -23.72 3.95
N ILE A 152 10.42 -22.89 5.01
CA ILE A 152 10.71 -21.45 4.95
C ILE A 152 11.98 -21.15 5.74
N GLU A 153 13.02 -20.71 5.04
CA GLU A 153 14.18 -20.10 5.66
C GLU A 153 13.94 -18.58 5.84
N VAL A 154 13.98 -18.11 7.08
CA VAL A 154 13.74 -16.70 7.41
C VAL A 154 15.06 -15.98 7.66
N MET A 155 15.32 -14.93 6.90
CA MET A 155 16.48 -14.05 7.05
C MET A 155 16.02 -12.67 7.52
N GLU A 156 15.89 -12.50 8.84
CA GLU A 156 15.61 -11.19 9.44
C GLU A 156 16.82 -10.27 9.42
N ARG A 157 16.58 -8.96 9.49
CA ARG A 157 17.62 -7.90 9.45
C ARG A 157 18.53 -8.02 8.23
N THR A 158 17.97 -8.53 7.16
CA THR A 158 18.63 -8.73 5.87
C THR A 158 17.97 -7.87 4.82
N SER A 159 18.76 -7.06 4.13
CA SER A 159 18.29 -6.09 3.12
C SER A 159 18.61 -6.58 1.72
N ALA A 160 17.61 -6.61 0.84
CA ALA A 160 17.83 -6.76 -0.59
C ALA A 160 18.42 -5.44 -1.15
N LEU A 161 19.61 -5.52 -1.72
CA LEU A 161 20.36 -4.38 -2.26
C LEU A 161 20.24 -4.23 -3.76
N ALA A 162 20.04 -5.33 -4.49
CA ALA A 162 19.76 -5.36 -5.92
C ALA A 162 19.01 -6.66 -6.26
N LEU A 163 18.30 -6.69 -7.38
CA LEU A 163 17.85 -7.94 -7.95
C LEU A 163 19.00 -8.57 -8.76
N TRP A 164 19.11 -9.87 -8.68
CA TRP A 164 20.02 -10.63 -9.53
C TRP A 164 19.30 -10.91 -10.85
N SER A 165 19.64 -10.14 -11.89
CA SER A 165 19.04 -10.23 -13.22
C SER A 165 20.13 -10.18 -14.28
N ASP A 166 19.91 -10.88 -15.39
CA ASP A 166 20.71 -10.80 -16.62
C ASP A 166 20.10 -9.83 -17.65
N GLY A 167 19.03 -9.12 -17.28
CA GLY A 167 18.27 -8.24 -18.15
C GLY A 167 17.11 -8.93 -18.88
N GLU A 168 17.11 -10.26 -18.98
CA GLU A 168 16.04 -11.05 -19.57
C GLU A 168 15.19 -11.76 -18.53
N ARG A 169 15.79 -12.06 -17.35
CA ARG A 169 15.14 -12.77 -16.26
C ARG A 169 15.72 -12.41 -14.90
N CYS A 170 14.86 -12.34 -13.89
CA CYS A 170 15.25 -12.31 -12.48
C CYS A 170 15.57 -13.73 -12.00
N GLN A 171 16.72 -13.91 -11.34
CA GLN A 171 17.25 -15.20 -10.88
C GLN A 171 17.50 -15.22 -9.36
N GLY A 172 17.04 -14.18 -8.65
CA GLY A 172 17.21 -14.04 -7.21
C GLY A 172 17.49 -12.61 -6.77
N VAL A 173 18.15 -12.48 -5.64
CA VAL A 173 18.49 -11.17 -5.04
C VAL A 173 19.95 -11.11 -4.61
N HIS A 174 20.54 -9.91 -4.64
CA HIS A 174 21.76 -9.59 -3.92
C HIS A 174 21.36 -8.95 -2.59
N ALA A 175 21.50 -9.72 -1.51
CA ALA A 175 21.28 -9.23 -0.16
C ALA A 175 22.60 -8.70 0.43
N ASP A 176 22.52 -7.98 1.55
CA ASP A 176 23.69 -7.56 2.31
C ASP A 176 24.48 -8.76 2.90
N SER A 177 23.80 -9.91 3.06
CA SER A 177 24.41 -11.20 3.45
C SER A 177 25.03 -11.99 2.27
N GLY A 178 24.84 -11.53 1.02
CA GLY A 178 25.32 -12.19 -0.19
C GLY A 178 24.22 -12.48 -1.22
N PRO A 179 24.56 -13.07 -2.38
CA PRO A 179 23.59 -13.42 -3.40
C PRO A 179 22.76 -14.64 -2.99
N ILE A 180 21.47 -14.60 -3.25
CA ILE A 180 20.50 -15.67 -2.98
C ILE A 180 19.83 -16.03 -4.30
N ALA A 181 20.04 -17.25 -4.77
CA ALA A 181 19.49 -17.75 -6.03
C ALA A 181 18.08 -18.35 -5.83
N ALA A 182 17.14 -17.97 -6.68
CA ALA A 182 15.80 -18.53 -6.68
C ALA A 182 15.23 -18.63 -8.10
N ALA A 183 14.32 -19.57 -8.32
CA ALA A 183 13.58 -19.69 -9.57
C ALA A 183 12.61 -18.50 -9.76
N ALA A 184 12.00 -18.05 -8.68
CA ALA A 184 11.12 -16.87 -8.63
C ALA A 184 11.52 -15.93 -7.49
N THR A 185 11.43 -14.62 -7.75
CA THR A 185 11.58 -13.57 -6.75
C THR A 185 10.26 -12.84 -6.61
N VAL A 186 9.72 -12.77 -5.38
CA VAL A 186 8.47 -12.04 -5.07
C VAL A 186 8.79 -10.81 -4.23
N LEU A 187 8.52 -9.63 -4.76
CA LEU A 187 8.62 -8.38 -4.01
C LEU A 187 7.33 -8.14 -3.23
N ALA A 188 7.46 -8.02 -1.91
CA ALA A 188 6.38 -7.73 -0.96
C ALA A 188 6.81 -6.61 0.02
N THR A 189 7.51 -5.61 -0.50
CA THR A 189 8.25 -4.61 0.28
C THR A 189 7.38 -3.46 0.78
N GLY A 190 6.08 -3.46 0.48
CA GLY A 190 5.16 -2.39 0.79
C GLY A 190 5.33 -1.18 -0.14
N GLY A 191 4.60 -0.11 0.15
CA GLY A 191 4.49 1.07 -0.70
C GLY A 191 5.59 2.11 -0.50
N ALA A 192 5.30 3.31 -0.98
CA ALA A 192 6.24 4.43 -1.03
C ALA A 192 5.79 5.67 -0.24
N ALA A 193 4.74 5.57 0.58
CA ALA A 193 4.14 6.75 1.22
C ALA A 193 5.11 7.54 2.12
N ALA A 194 6.16 6.90 2.66
CA ALA A 194 7.19 7.59 3.44
C ALA A 194 8.27 8.26 2.58
N LEU A 195 8.14 8.23 1.25
CA LEU A 195 8.92 9.07 0.36
C LEU A 195 8.48 10.55 0.44
N TRP A 196 7.25 10.81 0.84
CA TRP A 196 6.78 12.15 1.22
C TRP A 196 7.18 12.46 2.66
N ARG A 197 7.66 13.67 2.93
CA ARG A 197 8.05 14.10 4.27
C ARG A 197 6.93 13.89 5.30
N ARG A 198 5.70 14.29 4.94
CA ARG A 198 4.51 14.12 5.77
C ARG A 198 3.76 12.86 5.37
N THR A 199 3.75 11.87 6.26
CA THR A 199 3.24 10.53 5.98
C THR A 199 2.64 9.90 7.23
N THR A 200 1.65 9.04 7.04
CA THR A 200 1.10 8.17 8.10
C THR A 200 1.87 6.85 8.24
N ASN A 201 2.82 6.59 7.36
CA ASN A 201 3.52 5.31 7.26
C ASN A 201 4.85 5.31 8.03
N PRO A 202 5.33 4.13 8.46
CA PRO A 202 6.68 3.97 8.98
C PRO A 202 7.73 4.46 7.98
N ARG A 203 8.83 4.99 8.50
CA ARG A 203 9.92 5.60 7.68
C ARG A 203 10.52 4.67 6.62
N GLY A 204 10.28 3.36 6.74
CA GLY A 204 10.76 2.35 5.82
C GLY A 204 9.89 2.13 4.59
N ALA A 205 8.68 2.70 4.52
CA ALA A 205 7.78 2.61 3.36
C ALA A 205 8.21 3.60 2.25
N ILE A 206 9.35 3.35 1.63
CA ILE A 206 10.06 4.26 0.69
C ILE A 206 10.10 3.75 -0.75
N GLY A 207 9.30 2.71 -1.07
CA GLY A 207 9.22 2.15 -2.41
C GLY A 207 10.45 1.34 -2.84
N ALA A 208 11.17 0.73 -1.89
CA ALA A 208 12.40 -0.02 -2.19
C ALA A 208 12.21 -1.08 -3.27
N GLY A 209 11.14 -1.89 -3.20
CA GLY A 209 10.85 -2.92 -4.21
C GLY A 209 10.56 -2.35 -5.59
N MET A 210 9.88 -1.20 -5.67
CA MET A 210 9.65 -0.51 -6.95
C MET A 210 10.96 -0.07 -7.58
N VAL A 211 11.89 0.48 -6.78
CA VAL A 211 13.22 0.89 -7.25
C VAL A 211 14.04 -0.32 -7.69
N LEU A 212 14.01 -1.41 -6.89
CA LEU A 212 14.70 -2.66 -7.24
C LEU A 212 14.17 -3.26 -8.55
N ALA A 213 12.85 -3.30 -8.72
CA ALA A 213 12.19 -3.81 -9.92
C ALA A 213 12.57 -3.01 -11.17
N SER A 214 12.44 -1.69 -11.10
CA SER A 214 12.78 -0.79 -12.22
C SER A 214 14.27 -0.87 -12.58
N ALA A 215 15.16 -0.92 -11.59
CA ALA A 215 16.59 -1.08 -11.84
C ALA A 215 16.95 -2.42 -12.49
N ALA A 216 16.13 -3.46 -12.30
CA ALA A 216 16.30 -4.77 -12.92
C ALA A 216 15.64 -4.90 -14.30
N GLY A 217 14.87 -3.91 -14.73
CA GLY A 217 14.23 -3.89 -16.05
C GLY A 217 12.71 -4.13 -16.04
N ALA A 218 12.05 -4.11 -14.88
CA ALA A 218 10.60 -4.23 -14.80
C ALA A 218 9.90 -2.85 -14.86
N ASP A 219 8.73 -2.82 -15.48
CA ASP A 219 7.89 -1.65 -15.60
C ASP A 219 7.22 -1.28 -14.27
N LEU A 220 7.05 0.03 -14.06
CA LEU A 220 6.22 0.59 -13.00
C LEU A 220 4.99 1.24 -13.61
N THR A 221 3.88 1.31 -12.88
CA THR A 221 2.66 1.92 -13.40
C THR A 221 1.91 2.72 -12.34
N ASP A 222 1.14 3.74 -12.80
CA ASP A 222 0.22 4.54 -11.99
C ASP A 222 0.87 5.25 -10.80
N LEU A 223 2.15 5.60 -10.91
CA LEU A 223 2.94 6.20 -9.83
C LEU A 223 2.49 7.62 -9.45
N GLU A 224 1.69 8.28 -10.26
CA GLU A 224 1.04 9.55 -9.95
C GLU A 224 -0.02 9.42 -8.85
N PHE A 225 -0.57 8.22 -8.61
CA PHE A 225 -1.63 8.02 -7.66
C PHE A 225 -1.10 7.65 -6.27
N CYS A 226 -0.93 8.66 -5.45
CA CYS A 226 -0.72 8.53 -4.01
C CYS A 226 -1.97 9.00 -3.27
N GLN A 227 -2.57 8.13 -2.45
CA GLN A 227 -3.69 8.50 -1.59
C GLN A 227 -3.17 9.29 -0.39
N PHE A 228 -3.67 10.50 -0.20
CA PHE A 228 -3.45 11.27 1.01
C PHE A 228 -4.58 10.99 2.00
N HIS A 229 -4.22 10.55 3.22
CA HIS A 229 -5.21 10.34 4.27
C HIS A 229 -5.64 11.69 4.83
N PRO A 230 -6.94 11.99 4.89
CA PRO A 230 -7.43 13.32 5.26
C PRO A 230 -7.13 13.67 6.72
N THR A 231 -7.22 12.70 7.64
CA THR A 231 -7.11 12.94 9.08
C THR A 231 -5.80 12.37 9.66
N ALA A 232 -4.68 12.99 9.31
CA ALA A 232 -3.41 12.79 9.99
C ALA A 232 -3.16 13.94 10.96
N LEU A 233 -2.66 13.62 12.17
CA LEU A 233 -2.38 14.62 13.20
C LEU A 233 -1.44 15.71 12.67
N TYR A 234 -1.78 16.98 12.87
CA TYR A 234 -0.94 18.12 12.52
C TYR A 234 -0.20 18.64 13.75
N ARG A 235 1.08 18.26 13.89
CA ARG A 235 1.96 18.66 15.00
C ARG A 235 3.38 18.85 14.46
N PRO A 236 3.60 19.83 13.57
CA PRO A 236 4.89 20.02 12.90
C PRO A 236 6.04 20.20 13.91
N GLY A 237 7.20 19.62 13.59
CA GLY A 237 8.37 19.63 14.45
C GLY A 237 8.36 18.63 15.61
N THR A 238 7.33 17.78 15.71
CA THR A 238 7.24 16.72 16.71
C THR A 238 7.25 15.32 16.06
N PRO A 239 7.57 14.25 16.81
CA PRO A 239 7.49 12.88 16.31
C PRO A 239 6.05 12.39 16.07
N TYR A 240 5.07 13.19 16.43
CA TYR A 240 3.64 12.89 16.27
C TYR A 240 3.06 13.46 14.98
N ASP A 241 3.79 14.32 14.26
CA ASP A 241 3.31 14.90 13.00
C ASP A 241 3.09 13.80 11.95
N GLY A 242 1.92 13.84 11.29
CA GLY A 242 1.53 12.82 10.30
C GLY A 242 0.94 11.54 10.92
N LYS A 243 0.83 11.41 12.24
CA LYS A 243 0.28 10.22 12.86
C LYS A 243 -1.17 10.00 12.46
N LEU A 244 -1.49 8.77 12.04
CA LEU A 244 -2.82 8.41 11.57
C LEU A 244 -3.87 8.53 12.68
N ILE A 245 -4.97 9.23 12.40
CA ILE A 245 -6.23 9.13 13.13
C ILE A 245 -7.19 8.38 12.22
N THR A 246 -7.52 7.15 12.62
CA THR A 246 -8.26 6.18 11.80
C THR A 246 -9.58 6.74 11.28
N GLU A 247 -9.96 6.33 10.08
CA GLU A 247 -11.23 6.68 9.45
C GLU A 247 -12.45 6.19 10.25
N ALA A 248 -12.32 5.08 10.96
CA ALA A 248 -13.39 4.54 11.79
C ALA A 248 -13.92 5.58 12.81
N ILE A 249 -13.09 6.51 13.28
CA ILE A 249 -13.52 7.62 14.17
C ILE A 249 -14.54 8.52 13.46
N ARG A 250 -14.33 8.83 12.18
CA ARG A 250 -15.30 9.59 11.37
C ARG A 250 -16.58 8.76 11.13
N GLY A 251 -16.42 7.45 10.94
CA GLY A 251 -17.54 6.49 10.86
C GLY A 251 -18.41 6.46 12.12
N GLU A 252 -17.83 6.78 13.28
CA GLU A 252 -18.56 6.89 14.55
C GLU A 252 -19.07 8.31 14.83
N GLY A 253 -18.95 9.22 13.85
CA GLY A 253 -19.60 10.54 13.89
C GLY A 253 -18.70 11.73 14.24
N ALA A 254 -17.36 11.56 14.29
CA ALA A 254 -16.46 12.70 14.50
C ALA A 254 -16.50 13.67 13.31
N PRO A 255 -16.94 14.93 13.49
CA PRO A 255 -17.04 15.90 12.42
C PRO A 255 -15.68 16.58 12.14
N LEU A 256 -15.52 17.03 10.88
CA LEU A 256 -14.47 17.95 10.48
C LEU A 256 -14.99 19.39 10.55
N LEU A 257 -14.26 20.24 11.28
CA LEU A 257 -14.67 21.61 11.59
C LEU A 257 -13.70 22.62 10.97
N ASP A 258 -14.26 23.71 10.49
CA ASP A 258 -13.53 24.91 10.06
C ASP A 258 -13.06 25.77 11.27
N ALA A 259 -12.40 26.89 11.02
CA ALA A 259 -11.93 27.81 12.08
C ALA A 259 -13.06 28.44 12.91
N ARG A 260 -14.31 28.39 12.45
CA ARG A 260 -15.49 28.90 13.19
C ARG A 260 -16.17 27.80 13.99
N GLY A 261 -15.77 26.55 13.81
CA GLY A 261 -16.38 25.39 14.43
C GLY A 261 -17.56 24.81 13.64
N ASP A 262 -17.72 25.19 12.36
CA ASP A 262 -18.77 24.68 11.49
C ASP A 262 -18.28 23.48 10.67
N ARG A 263 -19.17 22.47 10.45
CA ARG A 263 -18.90 21.35 9.53
C ARG A 263 -18.89 21.87 8.10
N PHE A 264 -17.91 21.43 7.30
CA PHE A 264 -17.72 21.90 5.93
C PHE A 264 -17.72 20.78 4.87
N THR A 265 -17.79 19.50 5.28
CA THR A 265 -17.73 18.37 4.35
C THR A 265 -18.56 17.19 4.86
N ASP A 266 -18.82 16.22 3.97
CA ASP A 266 -19.28 14.87 4.33
C ASP A 266 -18.06 14.02 4.71
N GLU A 267 -17.91 13.70 5.98
CA GLU A 267 -16.77 12.96 6.53
C GLU A 267 -16.70 11.50 6.07
N LEU A 268 -17.81 10.94 5.57
CA LEU A 268 -17.89 9.57 5.05
C LEU A 268 -17.75 9.48 3.53
N ALA A 269 -17.57 10.61 2.85
CA ALA A 269 -17.19 10.60 1.44
C ALA A 269 -15.84 9.88 1.24
N PRO A 270 -15.55 9.36 0.04
CA PRO A 270 -14.25 8.77 -0.29
C PRO A 270 -13.07 9.69 0.06
N ARG A 271 -11.95 9.10 0.45
CA ARG A 271 -10.78 9.84 0.99
C ARG A 271 -10.28 10.98 0.11
N ASP A 272 -10.29 10.79 -1.21
CA ASP A 272 -9.90 11.82 -2.17
C ASP A 272 -10.82 13.05 -2.10
N ALA A 273 -12.13 12.84 -1.93
CA ALA A 273 -13.10 13.93 -1.80
C ALA A 273 -12.92 14.69 -0.47
N VAL A 274 -12.79 13.97 0.65
CA VAL A 274 -12.55 14.59 1.97
C VAL A 274 -11.22 15.34 1.98
N THR A 275 -10.16 14.76 1.40
CA THR A 275 -8.84 15.42 1.27
C THR A 275 -8.95 16.72 0.48
N ARG A 276 -9.65 16.72 -0.66
CA ARG A 276 -9.87 17.94 -1.45
C ARG A 276 -10.65 18.99 -0.68
N ALA A 277 -11.69 18.60 0.07
CA ALA A 277 -12.47 19.53 0.90
C ALA A 277 -11.60 20.18 1.98
N ILE A 278 -10.76 19.40 2.67
CA ILE A 278 -9.81 19.93 3.66
C ILE A 278 -8.82 20.90 3.03
N LEU A 279 -8.21 20.53 1.89
CA LEU A 279 -7.26 21.40 1.19
C LEU A 279 -7.91 22.71 0.72
N ALA A 280 -9.16 22.66 0.25
CA ALA A 280 -9.92 23.85 -0.12
C ALA A 280 -10.23 24.73 1.08
N GLN A 281 -10.63 24.14 2.20
CA GLN A 281 -10.92 24.87 3.44
C GLN A 281 -9.66 25.54 4.00
N MET A 282 -8.55 24.79 4.10
CA MET A 282 -7.25 25.32 4.53
C MET A 282 -6.80 26.51 3.67
N ARG A 283 -6.99 26.42 2.34
CA ARG A 283 -6.67 27.52 1.41
C ARG A 283 -7.53 28.75 1.66
N THR A 284 -8.84 28.55 1.88
CA THR A 284 -9.80 29.64 2.13
C THR A 284 -9.48 30.38 3.42
N GLU A 285 -9.04 29.67 4.44
CA GLU A 285 -8.73 30.21 5.77
C GLU A 285 -7.27 30.66 5.93
N GLY A 286 -6.39 30.29 4.99
CA GLY A 286 -4.94 30.53 5.11
C GLY A 286 -4.29 29.73 6.24
N THR A 287 -4.84 28.53 6.56
CA THR A 287 -4.37 27.63 7.62
C THR A 287 -3.64 26.41 7.05
N GLU A 288 -2.89 25.70 7.89
CA GLU A 288 -2.21 24.46 7.53
C GLU A 288 -2.89 23.20 8.10
N SER A 289 -4.02 23.38 8.80
CA SER A 289 -4.82 22.30 9.37
C SER A 289 -6.28 22.75 9.51
N VAL A 290 -7.16 21.76 9.63
CA VAL A 290 -8.54 21.88 10.09
C VAL A 290 -8.70 21.13 11.41
N ALA A 291 -9.87 21.19 12.04
CA ALA A 291 -10.11 20.51 13.30
C ALA A 291 -10.96 19.24 13.12
N LEU A 292 -10.58 18.15 13.81
CA LEU A 292 -11.38 16.94 13.95
C LEU A 292 -11.91 16.86 15.39
N ASP A 293 -13.21 16.81 15.56
CA ASP A 293 -13.83 16.83 16.89
C ASP A 293 -14.12 15.41 17.40
N LEU A 294 -13.41 15.02 18.47
CA LEU A 294 -13.54 13.72 19.08
C LEU A 294 -14.28 13.76 20.43
N ARG A 295 -14.82 14.92 20.85
CA ARG A 295 -15.41 15.09 22.19
C ARG A 295 -16.61 14.18 22.47
N GLU A 296 -17.38 13.84 21.43
CA GLU A 296 -18.55 12.93 21.52
C GLU A 296 -18.20 11.45 21.21
N ILE A 297 -16.93 11.15 20.93
CA ILE A 297 -16.48 9.79 20.60
C ILE A 297 -16.10 9.05 21.89
N ASP A 298 -16.62 7.83 22.05
CA ASP A 298 -16.28 6.98 23.19
C ASP A 298 -14.80 6.54 23.11
N PRO A 299 -13.95 6.97 24.07
CA PRO A 299 -12.54 6.60 24.10
C PRO A 299 -12.28 5.10 24.21
N ALA A 300 -13.23 4.34 24.78
CA ALA A 300 -13.10 2.90 24.95
C ALA A 300 -13.12 2.15 23.61
N ARG A 301 -13.70 2.75 22.57
CA ARG A 301 -13.72 2.19 21.21
C ARG A 301 -12.39 2.42 20.46
N PHE A 302 -11.61 3.44 20.84
CA PHE A 302 -10.37 3.84 20.17
C PHE A 302 -9.23 4.12 21.17
N PRO A 303 -8.95 3.23 22.11
CA PRO A 303 -8.03 3.51 23.22
C PRO A 303 -6.63 3.90 22.74
N ASN A 304 -6.14 3.26 21.68
CA ASN A 304 -4.82 3.54 21.11
C ASN A 304 -4.71 4.94 20.49
N VAL A 305 -5.80 5.44 19.88
CA VAL A 305 -5.83 6.79 19.28
C VAL A 305 -5.83 7.83 20.39
N PHE A 306 -6.72 7.70 21.37
CA PHE A 306 -6.79 8.63 22.51
C PHE A 306 -5.47 8.67 23.28
N ALA A 307 -4.91 7.53 23.65
CA ALA A 307 -3.60 7.45 24.31
C ALA A 307 -2.47 8.09 23.49
N SER A 308 -2.53 7.97 22.15
CA SER A 308 -1.56 8.58 21.27
C SER A 308 -1.67 10.11 21.20
N LEU A 309 -2.90 10.64 21.20
CA LEU A 309 -3.16 12.09 21.21
C LEU A 309 -2.75 12.69 22.56
N GLU A 310 -3.05 12.03 23.67
CA GLU A 310 -2.60 12.43 25.00
C GLU A 310 -1.07 12.49 25.10
N LYS A 311 -0.36 11.48 24.56
CA LYS A 311 1.12 11.48 24.47
C LYS A 311 1.65 12.63 23.59
N ALA A 312 0.87 13.07 22.61
CA ALA A 312 1.21 14.23 21.78
C ALA A 312 0.89 15.58 22.49
N GLY A 313 0.40 15.55 23.73
CA GLY A 313 0.07 16.73 24.52
C GLY A 313 -1.27 17.36 24.16
N LEU A 314 -2.22 16.55 23.67
CA LEU A 314 -3.59 16.97 23.33
C LEU A 314 -4.59 16.25 24.24
N ASP A 315 -5.67 16.94 24.63
CA ASP A 315 -6.82 16.30 25.28
C ASP A 315 -8.02 16.28 24.30
N PRO A 316 -8.21 15.17 23.56
CA PRO A 316 -9.27 15.08 22.56
C PRO A 316 -10.70 15.09 23.15
N ARG A 317 -10.84 15.00 24.48
CA ARG A 317 -12.12 15.13 25.21
C ARG A 317 -12.45 16.58 25.52
N ALA A 318 -11.44 17.45 25.59
CA ALA A 318 -11.61 18.86 25.91
C ALA A 318 -11.71 19.74 24.66
N GLU A 319 -10.93 19.44 23.63
CA GLU A 319 -10.83 20.30 22.43
C GLU A 319 -10.69 19.47 21.14
N PRO A 320 -11.14 19.99 20.00
CA PRO A 320 -10.90 19.37 18.69
C PRO A 320 -9.41 19.26 18.37
N VAL A 321 -9.05 18.23 17.61
CA VAL A 321 -7.66 17.86 17.29
C VAL A 321 -7.27 18.44 15.92
N PRO A 322 -6.11 19.12 15.78
CA PRO A 322 -5.68 19.64 14.49
C PRO A 322 -5.26 18.49 13.56
N VAL A 323 -5.84 18.47 12.37
CA VAL A 323 -5.56 17.45 11.34
C VAL A 323 -5.28 18.09 9.99
N SER A 324 -4.47 17.41 9.18
CA SER A 324 -4.13 17.83 7.82
C SER A 324 -3.79 16.60 6.98
N PRO A 325 -4.01 16.59 5.65
CA PRO A 325 -3.69 15.46 4.80
C PRO A 325 -2.22 15.05 4.88
N ALA A 326 -1.97 13.72 4.86
CA ALA A 326 -0.63 13.14 4.78
C ALA A 326 -0.62 11.97 3.80
N SER A 327 0.50 11.70 3.15
CA SER A 327 0.61 10.55 2.26
C SER A 327 0.41 9.25 3.04
N HIS A 328 -0.36 8.31 2.46
CA HIS A 328 -0.86 7.16 3.19
C HIS A 328 -0.73 5.86 2.43
N TYR A 329 -1.08 5.84 1.14
CA TYR A 329 -1.09 4.63 0.33
C TYR A 329 -0.72 4.94 -1.12
N MET A 330 0.16 4.10 -1.70
CA MET A 330 0.54 4.20 -3.10
C MET A 330 -0.31 3.21 -3.92
N MET A 331 -1.16 3.70 -4.84
CA MET A 331 -1.94 2.83 -5.71
C MET A 331 -1.10 2.26 -6.84
N GLY A 332 -0.13 3.03 -7.33
CA GLY A 332 0.85 2.58 -8.31
C GLY A 332 1.95 1.72 -7.71
N GLY A 333 2.68 1.02 -8.56
CA GLY A 333 3.76 0.11 -8.16
C GLY A 333 4.37 -0.63 -9.33
N VAL A 334 4.95 -1.78 -9.08
CA VAL A 334 5.42 -2.70 -10.12
C VAL A 334 4.21 -3.18 -10.92
N ALA A 335 4.24 -2.99 -12.25
CA ALA A 335 3.18 -3.44 -13.14
C ALA A 335 3.10 -4.97 -13.13
N VAL A 336 1.94 -5.55 -12.79
CA VAL A 336 1.76 -6.99 -12.68
C VAL A 336 0.45 -7.47 -13.29
N ASP A 337 0.45 -8.74 -13.71
CA ASP A 337 -0.76 -9.45 -14.07
C ASP A 337 -1.58 -9.88 -12.83
N LEU A 338 -2.68 -10.59 -13.03
CA LEU A 338 -3.56 -11.04 -11.96
C LEU A 338 -2.96 -12.14 -11.07
N ASP A 339 -1.83 -12.68 -11.44
CA ASP A 339 -1.07 -13.68 -10.69
C ASP A 339 0.23 -13.08 -10.09
N GLY A 340 0.38 -11.76 -10.15
CA GLY A 340 1.51 -11.04 -9.59
C GLY A 340 2.78 -11.05 -10.45
N ARG A 341 2.77 -11.59 -11.67
CA ARG A 341 3.94 -11.60 -12.56
C ARG A 341 4.18 -10.20 -13.13
N SER A 342 5.43 -9.75 -13.06
CA SER A 342 5.85 -8.47 -13.66
C SER A 342 6.21 -8.65 -15.15
N SER A 343 6.58 -7.54 -15.80
CA SER A 343 7.12 -7.55 -17.18
C SER A 343 8.50 -8.25 -17.28
N LEU A 344 9.22 -8.44 -16.16
CA LEU A 344 10.48 -9.18 -16.11
C LEU A 344 10.24 -10.64 -15.68
N PRO A 345 10.47 -11.65 -16.54
CA PRO A 345 10.32 -13.04 -16.18
C PRO A 345 11.06 -13.41 -14.88
N GLY A 346 10.47 -14.28 -14.05
CA GLY A 346 11.01 -14.68 -12.75
C GLY A 346 10.86 -13.62 -11.63
N LEU A 347 10.32 -12.45 -11.94
CA LEU A 347 10.01 -11.41 -10.96
C LEU A 347 8.51 -11.26 -10.81
N LEU A 348 8.04 -11.36 -9.56
CA LEU A 348 6.66 -11.11 -9.16
C LEU A 348 6.62 -9.98 -8.12
N ALA A 349 5.45 -9.37 -7.95
CA ALA A 349 5.23 -8.42 -6.87
C ALA A 349 3.81 -8.54 -6.32
N VAL A 350 3.65 -8.30 -5.00
CA VAL A 350 2.38 -8.44 -4.27
C VAL A 350 2.19 -7.35 -3.22
N GLY A 351 0.94 -7.05 -2.89
CA GLY A 351 0.57 -6.01 -1.94
C GLY A 351 0.94 -4.62 -2.47
N GLU A 352 1.12 -3.65 -1.58
CA GLU A 352 1.28 -2.24 -1.96
C GLU A 352 2.51 -1.92 -2.83
N CYS A 353 3.47 -2.84 -3.00
CA CYS A 353 4.56 -2.58 -3.96
C CYS A 353 4.20 -2.97 -5.40
N SER A 354 3.08 -3.64 -5.63
CA SER A 354 2.56 -4.01 -6.94
C SER A 354 1.42 -3.10 -7.37
N CYS A 355 1.16 -3.08 -8.66
CA CYS A 355 -0.04 -2.47 -9.24
C CYS A 355 -0.72 -3.46 -10.17
N THR A 356 -1.86 -3.99 -9.74
CA THR A 356 -2.76 -4.86 -10.53
C THR A 356 -3.82 -4.07 -11.27
N GLY A 357 -3.93 -2.74 -11.03
CA GLY A 357 -5.04 -1.90 -11.46
C GLY A 357 -6.29 -1.99 -10.57
N LEU A 358 -6.23 -2.77 -9.48
CA LEU A 358 -7.35 -2.95 -8.54
C LEU A 358 -7.89 -1.63 -7.99
N HIS A 359 -7.01 -0.76 -7.55
CA HIS A 359 -7.37 0.45 -6.81
C HIS A 359 -7.68 1.66 -7.70
N GLY A 360 -7.36 1.58 -8.98
CA GLY A 360 -7.49 2.72 -9.88
C GLY A 360 -6.81 3.97 -9.33
N ALA A 361 -7.46 5.12 -9.48
CA ALA A 361 -6.92 6.40 -9.05
C ALA A 361 -7.11 6.71 -7.55
N ASN A 362 -7.90 5.89 -6.83
CA ASN A 362 -8.16 6.08 -5.40
C ASN A 362 -8.63 4.78 -4.75
N ARG A 363 -7.90 4.31 -3.75
CA ARG A 363 -8.15 3.04 -3.05
C ARG A 363 -9.39 3.13 -2.16
N LEU A 364 -10.31 2.18 -2.30
CA LEU A 364 -11.37 1.95 -1.32
C LEU A 364 -10.76 1.47 0.00
N ALA A 365 -11.23 2.00 1.12
CA ALA A 365 -10.73 1.67 2.44
C ALA A 365 -10.76 0.14 2.70
N SER A 366 -9.78 -0.37 3.45
CA SER A 366 -9.63 -1.78 3.83
C SER A 366 -9.48 -2.82 2.70
N ASN A 367 -9.52 -2.43 1.41
CA ASN A 367 -9.17 -3.34 0.30
C ASN A 367 -7.70 -3.76 0.30
N SER A 368 -6.79 -2.94 0.85
CA SER A 368 -5.34 -3.21 0.80
C SER A 368 -4.89 -4.44 1.59
N LEU A 369 -5.51 -4.74 2.74
CA LEU A 369 -5.21 -5.98 3.45
C LEU A 369 -5.82 -7.19 2.75
N SER A 370 -7.04 -7.08 2.22
CA SER A 370 -7.66 -8.14 1.41
C SER A 370 -6.82 -8.46 0.17
N GLU A 371 -6.27 -7.43 -0.49
CA GLU A 371 -5.32 -7.57 -1.61
C GLU A 371 -4.09 -8.41 -1.22
N CYS A 372 -3.50 -8.17 -0.05
CA CYS A 372 -2.34 -8.93 0.42
C CYS A 372 -2.61 -10.44 0.46
N PHE A 373 -3.81 -10.86 0.84
CA PHE A 373 -4.18 -12.26 0.97
C PHE A 373 -4.63 -12.87 -0.36
N VAL A 374 -5.46 -12.18 -1.11
CA VAL A 374 -5.99 -12.66 -2.40
C VAL A 374 -4.85 -12.77 -3.42
N PHE A 375 -4.15 -11.68 -3.70
CA PHE A 375 -3.08 -11.68 -4.71
C PHE A 375 -1.81 -12.36 -4.20
N GLY A 376 -1.55 -12.37 -2.88
CA GLY A 376 -0.47 -13.18 -2.30
C GLY A 376 -0.66 -14.67 -2.51
N ASN A 377 -1.91 -15.18 -2.41
CA ASN A 377 -2.23 -16.56 -2.70
C ASN A 377 -2.00 -16.91 -4.19
N ARG A 378 -2.43 -16.04 -5.10
CA ARG A 378 -2.25 -16.20 -6.55
C ARG A 378 -0.78 -16.18 -6.95
N ALA A 379 -0.03 -15.20 -6.43
CA ALA A 379 1.40 -15.08 -6.69
C ALA A 379 2.22 -16.26 -6.13
N ALA A 380 1.84 -16.83 -5.00
CA ALA A 380 2.47 -18.05 -4.48
C ALA A 380 2.30 -19.21 -5.45
N GLY A 381 1.09 -19.42 -5.99
CA GLY A 381 0.82 -20.42 -7.01
C GLY A 381 1.64 -20.21 -8.29
N ALA A 382 1.73 -18.96 -8.74
CA ALA A 382 2.54 -18.60 -9.89
C ALA A 382 4.05 -18.82 -9.64
N ALA A 383 4.55 -18.37 -8.49
CA ALA A 383 5.98 -18.44 -8.15
C ALA A 383 6.52 -19.86 -8.07
N VAL A 384 5.78 -20.81 -7.48
CA VAL A 384 6.24 -22.21 -7.37
C VAL A 384 6.26 -22.95 -8.71
N THR A 385 5.59 -22.42 -9.73
CA THR A 385 5.58 -22.99 -11.10
C THR A 385 6.64 -22.36 -12.01
N GLU A 386 7.33 -21.31 -11.55
CA GLU A 386 8.38 -20.68 -12.35
C GLU A 386 9.56 -21.62 -12.60
N ALA A 387 9.92 -21.74 -13.87
CA ALA A 387 11.11 -22.49 -14.26
C ALA A 387 12.35 -21.59 -14.08
N GLY A 388 13.30 -21.99 -13.25
CA GLY A 388 14.52 -21.24 -13.01
C GLY A 388 15.78 -22.06 -13.21
N ALA A 389 16.78 -21.46 -13.85
CA ALA A 389 18.14 -21.91 -13.81
C ALA A 389 18.98 -20.78 -13.25
N ALA A 390 19.64 -20.98 -12.11
CA ALA A 390 20.56 -19.99 -11.59
C ALA A 390 21.83 -19.96 -12.44
N GLY A 391 22.11 -18.82 -13.03
CA GLY A 391 23.40 -18.52 -13.60
C GLY A 391 24.47 -18.34 -12.50
N ARG A 392 25.64 -17.84 -12.88
CA ARG A 392 26.65 -17.41 -11.91
C ARG A 392 26.34 -15.97 -11.50
N PRO A 393 26.24 -15.64 -10.19
CA PRO A 393 25.98 -14.28 -9.79
C PRO A 393 27.12 -13.35 -10.25
N ALA A 394 26.75 -12.29 -10.97
CA ALA A 394 27.69 -11.19 -11.24
C ALA A 394 27.48 -10.13 -10.17
N GLU A 395 28.56 -9.40 -9.82
CA GLU A 395 28.41 -8.24 -8.93
C GLU A 395 27.43 -7.23 -9.54
N PRO A 396 26.44 -6.75 -8.77
CA PRO A 396 25.48 -5.79 -9.28
C PRO A 396 26.19 -4.45 -9.60
N SER A 397 25.90 -3.88 -10.76
CA SER A 397 26.42 -2.58 -11.18
C SER A 397 25.80 -1.42 -10.38
N TRP A 398 24.71 -1.67 -9.68
CA TRP A 398 23.95 -0.71 -8.89
C TRP A 398 23.42 -1.39 -7.62
N ARG A 399 23.35 -0.61 -6.53
CA ARG A 399 22.78 -1.05 -5.26
C ARG A 399 21.77 -0.02 -4.77
N PHE A 400 20.71 -0.50 -4.14
CA PHE A 400 19.67 0.34 -3.54
C PHE A 400 20.26 1.18 -2.40
N GLU A 401 19.96 2.49 -2.45
CA GLU A 401 20.21 3.43 -1.37
C GLU A 401 18.90 4.12 -0.96
N PRO A 402 18.64 4.30 0.34
CA PRO A 402 17.46 5.01 0.82
C PRO A 402 17.45 6.48 0.36
N PRO A 403 16.25 7.10 0.19
CA PRO A 403 16.16 8.52 -0.14
C PRO A 403 16.66 9.39 0.99
N SER A 404 17.34 10.47 0.64
CA SER A 404 17.76 11.50 1.61
C SER A 404 16.57 12.31 2.14
N THR A 405 16.80 13.08 3.21
CA THR A 405 15.78 14.01 3.74
C THR A 405 15.40 15.06 2.70
N GLU A 406 16.38 15.58 1.96
CA GLU A 406 16.18 16.57 0.88
C GLU A 406 15.30 16.00 -0.24
N THR A 407 15.50 14.73 -0.60
CA THR A 407 14.62 14.04 -1.56
C THR A 407 13.18 13.98 -1.06
N ARG A 408 12.97 13.62 0.20
CA ARG A 408 11.62 13.53 0.81
C ARG A 408 10.95 14.90 0.92
N ASP A 409 11.70 15.94 1.23
CA ASP A 409 11.22 17.33 1.25
C ASP A 409 10.85 17.80 -0.16
N ALA A 410 11.67 17.47 -1.17
CA ALA A 410 11.39 17.78 -2.56
C ALA A 410 10.14 17.06 -3.07
N VAL A 411 9.96 15.78 -2.76
CA VAL A 411 8.75 15.02 -3.15
C VAL A 411 7.51 15.59 -2.47
N TRP A 412 7.59 15.97 -1.16
CA TRP A 412 6.48 16.63 -0.49
C TRP A 412 6.11 17.97 -1.13
N ARG A 413 7.13 18.76 -1.47
CA ARG A 413 6.95 20.11 -2.02
C ARG A 413 6.42 20.09 -3.46
N TYR A 414 6.95 19.19 -4.31
CA TYR A 414 6.73 19.24 -5.75
C TYR A 414 5.75 18.18 -6.27
N ALA A 415 5.52 17.10 -5.53
CA ALA A 415 4.53 16.06 -5.82
C ALA A 415 3.61 15.78 -4.63
N GLY A 416 3.32 16.79 -3.80
CA GLY A 416 2.41 16.71 -2.66
C GLY A 416 0.94 16.57 -3.07
N PRO A 417 0.00 16.90 -2.15
CA PRO A 417 -1.43 16.75 -2.40
C PRO A 417 -1.96 17.57 -3.58
N VAL A 418 -1.35 18.73 -3.84
CA VAL A 418 -1.67 19.58 -5.01
C VAL A 418 -0.40 19.80 -5.81
N ARG A 419 -0.45 19.57 -7.12
CA ARG A 419 0.69 19.55 -8.04
C ARG A 419 0.48 20.51 -9.20
N ASN A 420 1.57 20.87 -9.87
CA ASN A 420 1.56 21.57 -11.16
C ASN A 420 2.76 21.13 -12.01
N ALA A 421 2.73 21.43 -13.32
CA ALA A 421 3.76 20.99 -14.25
C ALA A 421 5.17 21.51 -13.89
N ASP A 422 5.27 22.79 -13.47
CA ASP A 422 6.56 23.42 -13.19
C ASP A 422 7.25 22.76 -11.97
N ASP A 423 6.50 22.47 -10.92
CA ASP A 423 7.01 21.80 -9.73
C ASP A 423 7.38 20.34 -10.04
N LEU A 424 6.53 19.60 -10.74
CA LEU A 424 6.82 18.22 -11.15
C LEU A 424 8.07 18.14 -12.03
N ALA A 425 8.27 19.09 -12.95
CA ALA A 425 9.46 19.14 -13.80
C ALA A 425 10.77 19.24 -12.99
N ARG A 426 10.74 19.85 -11.79
CA ARG A 426 11.91 19.91 -10.89
C ARG A 426 12.31 18.55 -10.33
N LEU A 427 11.35 17.61 -10.20
CA LEU A 427 11.64 16.25 -9.70
C LEU A 427 12.23 15.33 -10.76
N ILE A 428 12.12 15.64 -12.06
CA ILE A 428 12.70 14.82 -13.14
C ILE A 428 14.24 14.69 -12.98
N SER A 429 14.89 15.67 -12.38
CA SER A 429 16.32 15.62 -12.07
C SER A 429 16.66 15.11 -10.68
N SER A 430 15.70 14.57 -9.94
CA SER A 430 15.94 14.00 -8.60
C SER A 430 16.99 12.88 -8.65
N PRO A 431 17.93 12.80 -7.69
CA PRO A 431 18.87 11.68 -7.60
C PRO A 431 18.16 10.36 -7.30
N TYR A 432 16.98 10.39 -6.68
CA TYR A 432 16.24 9.18 -6.31
C TYR A 432 15.35 8.69 -7.46
N PRO A 433 15.55 7.44 -7.96
CA PRO A 433 14.87 6.95 -9.17
C PRO A 433 13.35 7.01 -9.09
N LEU A 434 12.76 6.61 -7.95
CA LEU A 434 11.30 6.59 -7.79
C LEU A 434 10.69 8.01 -7.79
N ALA A 435 11.40 9.02 -7.28
CA ALA A 435 10.93 10.41 -7.35
C ALA A 435 10.86 10.91 -8.80
N ARG A 436 11.84 10.52 -9.64
CA ARG A 436 11.79 10.80 -11.09
C ARG A 436 10.62 10.09 -11.76
N ALA A 437 10.43 8.80 -11.46
CA ALA A 437 9.35 8.01 -12.05
C ALA A 437 7.96 8.56 -11.68
N ILE A 438 7.77 8.96 -10.40
CA ILE A 438 6.53 9.64 -9.95
C ILE A 438 6.31 10.94 -10.74
N ALA A 439 7.36 11.75 -10.92
CA ALA A 439 7.26 13.00 -11.67
C ALA A 439 6.94 12.76 -13.15
N THR A 440 7.58 11.75 -13.76
CA THR A 440 7.31 11.35 -15.16
C THR A 440 5.85 10.97 -15.34
N SER A 441 5.33 10.07 -14.50
CA SER A 441 3.94 9.62 -14.53
C SER A 441 2.96 10.78 -14.30
N ALA A 442 3.23 11.63 -13.28
CA ALA A 442 2.39 12.77 -12.94
C ALA A 442 2.40 13.91 -13.97
N LEU A 443 3.49 14.09 -14.73
CA LEU A 443 3.57 15.04 -15.83
C LEU A 443 2.81 14.56 -17.06
N ASP A 444 2.90 13.27 -17.34
CA ASP A 444 2.24 12.63 -18.46
C ASP A 444 0.71 12.69 -18.32
N ARG A 445 0.17 12.41 -17.11
CA ARG A 445 -1.26 12.53 -16.84
C ARG A 445 -1.68 13.98 -16.62
N ARG A 446 -2.27 14.60 -17.65
CA ARG A 446 -2.69 16.00 -17.64
C ARG A 446 -4.16 16.19 -17.27
N GLU A 447 -4.53 15.69 -16.10
CA GLU A 447 -5.88 15.80 -15.52
C GLU A 447 -5.80 15.81 -13.98
N SER A 448 -6.95 15.97 -13.32
CA SER A 448 -7.12 15.71 -11.88
C SER A 448 -8.06 14.53 -11.70
N ARG A 449 -7.58 13.45 -11.03
CA ARG A 449 -8.35 12.23 -10.80
C ARG A 449 -7.90 11.57 -9.48
N GLY A 450 -8.86 11.19 -8.61
CA GLY A 450 -8.55 10.47 -7.37
C GLY A 450 -7.46 11.13 -6.53
N GLY A 451 -6.37 10.39 -6.27
CA GLY A 451 -5.21 10.87 -5.52
C GLY A 451 -4.28 11.81 -6.29
N HIS A 452 -4.52 12.04 -7.58
CA HIS A 452 -3.74 12.93 -8.42
C HIS A 452 -4.49 14.24 -8.66
N LEU A 453 -4.05 15.35 -8.05
CA LEU A 453 -4.67 16.66 -8.17
C LEU A 453 -3.68 17.66 -8.80
N ARG A 454 -4.01 18.11 -10.01
CA ARG A 454 -3.24 19.08 -10.83
C ARG A 454 -3.92 20.46 -10.77
N ALA A 455 -3.27 21.44 -10.20
CA ALA A 455 -3.79 22.82 -10.17
C ALA A 455 -3.85 23.45 -11.57
N ASP A 456 -2.96 23.01 -12.47
CA ASP A 456 -2.87 23.45 -13.88
C ASP A 456 -3.72 22.60 -14.86
N ALA A 457 -4.37 21.52 -14.37
CA ALA A 457 -5.32 20.68 -15.08
C ALA A 457 -6.37 20.14 -14.08
N PRO A 458 -7.28 20.99 -13.57
CA PRO A 458 -8.16 20.68 -12.43
C PRO A 458 -9.28 19.69 -12.77
N ASP A 459 -9.63 19.54 -14.04
CA ASP A 459 -10.72 18.71 -14.50
C ASP A 459 -10.24 17.26 -14.76
N THR A 460 -11.18 16.32 -14.67
CA THR A 460 -10.99 14.93 -15.09
C THR A 460 -11.21 14.83 -16.61
N ASP A 461 -10.31 14.17 -17.31
CA ASP A 461 -10.43 13.91 -18.76
C ASP A 461 -11.04 12.52 -18.99
N PRO A 462 -12.26 12.42 -19.51
CA PRO A 462 -12.88 11.12 -19.83
C PRO A 462 -12.11 10.29 -20.86
N ALA A 463 -11.27 10.91 -21.68
CA ALA A 463 -10.41 10.18 -22.63
C ALA A 463 -9.32 9.35 -21.94
N LEU A 464 -9.07 9.62 -20.65
CA LEU A 464 -8.11 8.88 -19.82
C LEU A 464 -8.78 7.83 -18.91
N ASP A 465 -10.08 7.55 -19.09
CA ASP A 465 -10.74 6.45 -18.37
C ASP A 465 -10.13 5.10 -18.79
N GLY A 466 -9.73 4.29 -17.81
CA GLY A 466 -9.08 3.00 -18.04
C GLY A 466 -7.66 3.08 -18.63
N VAL A 467 -7.09 4.28 -18.78
CA VAL A 467 -5.73 4.49 -19.32
C VAL A 467 -4.74 4.54 -18.16
N HIS A 468 -3.85 3.54 -18.10
CA HIS A 468 -2.75 3.46 -17.14
C HIS A 468 -1.47 4.08 -17.70
N VAL A 469 -0.74 4.83 -16.88
CA VAL A 469 0.57 5.38 -17.24
C VAL A 469 1.66 4.41 -16.79
N VAL A 470 2.31 3.77 -17.74
CA VAL A 470 3.42 2.85 -17.49
C VAL A 470 4.74 3.59 -17.66
N VAL A 471 5.58 3.58 -16.64
CA VAL A 471 6.93 4.14 -16.65
C VAL A 471 7.93 3.02 -16.91
N GLU A 472 8.64 3.15 -18.02
CA GLU A 472 9.65 2.17 -18.43
C GLU A 472 10.95 2.34 -17.64
N PRO A 473 11.76 1.26 -17.48
CA PRO A 473 13.06 1.34 -16.80
C PRO A 473 14.01 2.39 -17.38
N ALA A 474 13.91 2.65 -18.68
CA ALA A 474 14.67 3.68 -19.38
C ALA A 474 14.21 5.14 -19.08
N GLY A 475 13.11 5.31 -18.33
CA GLY A 475 12.58 6.60 -17.91
C GLY A 475 11.53 7.22 -18.83
N GLY A 476 11.06 6.53 -19.88
CA GLY A 476 9.92 6.92 -20.71
C GLY A 476 8.58 6.60 -20.06
N ALA A 477 7.51 7.22 -20.55
CA ALA A 477 6.14 6.86 -20.20
C ALA A 477 5.37 6.41 -21.44
N ARG A 478 4.49 5.42 -21.28
CA ARG A 478 3.55 4.96 -22.30
C ARG A 478 2.18 4.72 -21.68
N HIS A 479 1.15 4.70 -22.51
CA HIS A 479 -0.21 4.43 -22.07
C HIS A 479 -0.60 2.98 -22.37
N GLU A 480 -1.26 2.35 -21.42
CA GLU A 480 -1.88 1.03 -21.57
C GLU A 480 -3.34 1.08 -21.11
N ILE A 481 -4.19 0.32 -21.81
CA ILE A 481 -5.58 0.09 -21.37
C ILE A 481 -5.65 -1.33 -20.84
N TRP A 482 -6.10 -1.46 -19.59
CA TRP A 482 -6.29 -2.75 -18.96
C TRP A 482 -7.79 -3.11 -18.94
N ASP A 483 -8.09 -4.42 -19.10
CA ASP A 483 -9.46 -4.96 -19.23
C ASP A 483 -10.34 -4.73 -17.99
#